data_012467f251a6808c12c45869f8ec70af
#
_entry.id   012467f251a6808c12c45869f8ec70af
#
_cell.length_a   1.000
_cell.length_b   1.000
_cell.length_c   1.000
_cell.angle_alpha   90.00
_cell.angle_beta   90.00
_cell.angle_gamma   90.00
#
_symmetry.space_group_name_H-M   'P 1'
#
loop_
_entity.id
_entity.type
_entity.pdbx_description
1 polymer ?
#
loop_
_entity_poly.entity_id
_entity_poly.type
_entity_poly.pdbx_seq_one_letter_code
_entity_poly.pdbx_strand_id
1 'polypeptide(L)'
;GEITSVDNAAKLKLYPWPVILGAANLTTSAAGAGVLQGDVFTLSGGAGVYAAFGVPVSEVESQMVRFRAGCTALTGGAKLVIAGTKKNSTDGVTLDLCTLGVGSVDHDVDLAWYDVYSTLDMAKAVYVRVVLTAASSSITLNAPELCEKVMDCAYVDEGGATLGKALENVQTAIQSASGGFDGQFTAPDGSKYILQVSAAGEAVFTPVVPSKALFIGNSLLVGFGQFGMCASNAQSDYYYHVTQAITAKNASFTAAKAGGTAIEAATDDDTLDTAYNGIASKVTSDLDLIIVQLSDNTNSTEKIAYLKSGGAKRLLSKLRTAAPHARVVWAAAWYTSTERLDAIQAACAATGCEFIPFNDLNTAENRGAIGNTITYPDGNTSTVEASGVASHPGDAGMLAIAQRILEKLGIN
;
A
#
# COMPACT_ATOMS: atom_id res chain seq x y z
N GLY A 1 5.14 30.51 4.75
CA GLY A 1 4.39 30.59 6.00
C GLY A 1 4.46 29.25 6.69
N GLU A 2 5.00 29.21 7.92
CA GLU A 2 4.97 28.02 8.77
C GLU A 2 3.52 27.58 8.94
N ILE A 3 3.26 26.30 8.68
CA ILE A 3 2.03 25.66 9.13
C ILE A 3 2.22 25.41 10.62
N THR A 4 1.83 26.37 11.43
CA THR A 4 2.14 26.41 12.87
C THR A 4 1.09 25.70 13.75
N SER A 5 0.01 25.20 13.23
CA SER A 5 -0.87 24.28 13.96
C SER A 5 -1.94 23.72 13.05
N VAL A 6 -2.02 22.43 12.95
CA VAL A 6 -3.28 21.76 12.60
C VAL A 6 -3.88 21.30 13.92
N ASP A 7 -4.87 22.02 14.39
CA ASP A 7 -5.55 21.75 15.66
C ASP A 7 -6.52 20.56 15.55
N ASN A 8 -6.09 19.53 14.82
CA ASN A 8 -6.71 18.23 14.72
C ASN A 8 -5.64 17.14 14.71
N ALA A 9 -4.73 17.24 15.66
CA ALA A 9 -3.70 16.25 15.93
C ALA A 9 -4.26 14.81 16.13
N ALA A 10 -5.54 14.65 16.34
CA ALA A 10 -6.21 13.36 16.48
C ALA A 10 -6.46 12.64 15.13
N LYS A 11 -6.35 13.33 13.97
CA LYS A 11 -6.65 12.72 12.66
C LYS A 11 -5.48 12.70 11.69
N LEU A 12 -4.44 13.48 11.95
CA LEU A 12 -3.22 13.47 11.15
C LEU A 12 -2.02 13.67 12.07
N LYS A 13 -1.61 12.65 12.80
CA LYS A 13 -0.26 12.60 13.38
C LYS A 13 0.72 12.44 12.22
N LEU A 14 0.98 13.53 11.49
CA LEU A 14 1.88 13.59 10.35
C LEU A 14 3.35 13.51 10.73
N TYR A 15 3.67 13.59 12.04
CA TYR A 15 5.03 13.47 12.56
C TYR A 15 5.01 12.72 13.87
N PRO A 16 5.97 11.82 14.08
CA PRO A 16 6.38 11.52 15.42
C PRO A 16 6.89 12.86 16.00
N TRP A 17 6.12 13.45 16.87
CA TRP A 17 6.62 14.55 17.65
C TRP A 17 7.82 14.00 18.42
N PRO A 18 9.03 14.58 18.26
CA PRO A 18 10.09 14.21 19.15
C PRO A 18 9.57 14.43 20.57
N VAL A 19 9.54 13.40 21.36
CA VAL A 19 9.46 13.56 22.80
C VAL A 19 10.79 14.19 23.16
N ILE A 20 10.86 15.52 23.04
CA ILE A 20 12.08 16.26 23.38
C ILE A 20 12.38 15.91 24.81
N LEU A 21 13.53 15.29 25.00
CA LEU A 21 14.03 14.90 26.31
C LEU A 21 14.35 16.19 27.08
N GLY A 22 13.35 16.75 27.70
CA GLY A 22 13.58 17.71 28.77
C GLY A 22 14.12 16.95 29.99
N ALA A 23 14.84 17.63 30.87
CA ALA A 23 15.32 17.09 32.14
C ALA A 23 14.22 16.36 32.96
N ALA A 24 12.95 16.71 32.74
CA ALA A 24 11.80 16.11 33.41
C ALA A 24 11.48 14.66 32.93
N ASN A 25 11.93 14.27 31.75
CA ASN A 25 11.63 12.95 31.15
C ASN A 25 12.83 12.00 31.15
N LEU A 26 13.94 12.41 31.77
CA LEU A 26 15.14 11.64 31.87
C LEU A 26 15.30 11.12 33.29
N THR A 27 15.37 9.80 33.43
CA THR A 27 15.65 9.12 34.70
C THR A 27 16.93 8.32 34.60
N THR A 28 17.76 8.34 35.69
CA THR A 28 18.96 7.55 35.76
C THR A 28 18.89 6.55 36.91
N SER A 29 19.55 5.39 36.76
CA SER A 29 19.55 4.32 37.78
C SER A 29 20.35 4.68 39.03
N ALA A 30 21.24 5.69 38.95
CA ALA A 30 22.05 6.16 40.07
C ALA A 30 22.06 7.69 40.12
N ALA A 31 21.95 8.25 41.30
CA ALA A 31 21.98 9.68 41.49
C ALA A 31 23.30 10.28 40.97
N GLY A 32 23.22 11.31 40.17
CA GLY A 32 24.39 12.00 39.58
C GLY A 32 25.09 11.26 38.45
N ALA A 33 24.61 10.08 38.05
CA ALA A 33 25.21 9.33 36.94
C ALA A 33 24.99 10.02 35.57
N GLY A 34 23.90 10.78 35.40
CA GLY A 34 23.59 11.50 34.20
C GLY A 34 23.61 13.01 34.40
N VAL A 35 24.22 13.73 33.47
CA VAL A 35 24.29 15.20 33.44
C VAL A 35 23.78 15.67 32.07
N LEU A 36 22.76 16.52 32.08
CA LEU A 36 22.24 17.19 30.88
C LEU A 36 22.64 18.68 30.92
N GLN A 37 23.34 19.14 29.90
CA GLN A 37 23.75 20.54 29.73
C GLN A 37 23.34 21.00 28.32
N GLY A 38 22.26 21.79 28.23
CA GLY A 38 21.67 22.10 26.93
C GLY A 38 21.21 20.80 26.25
N ASP A 39 21.65 20.59 25.02
CA ASP A 39 21.33 19.41 24.21
C ASP A 39 22.34 18.25 24.41
N VAL A 40 23.33 18.41 25.30
CA VAL A 40 24.35 17.38 25.53
C VAL A 40 24.06 16.64 26.82
N PHE A 41 23.91 15.33 26.71
CA PHE A 41 23.69 14.42 27.82
C PHE A 41 24.91 13.51 28.00
N THR A 42 25.45 13.46 29.21
CA THR A 42 26.56 12.54 29.59
C THR A 42 26.08 11.59 30.67
N LEU A 43 26.26 10.28 30.42
CA LEU A 43 26.03 9.21 31.39
C LEU A 43 27.38 8.60 31.76
N SER A 44 27.68 8.48 33.07
CA SER A 44 28.92 7.89 33.55
C SER A 44 28.65 6.95 34.72
N GLY A 45 29.43 5.87 34.81
CA GLY A 45 29.31 4.92 35.90
C GLY A 45 29.85 3.53 35.59
N GLY A 46 29.47 2.58 36.43
CA GLY A 46 29.80 1.17 36.27
C GLY A 46 28.82 0.42 35.35
N ALA A 47 29.13 -0.84 35.09
CA ALA A 47 28.23 -1.73 34.35
C ALA A 47 26.82 -1.76 34.96
N GLY A 48 25.81 -1.67 34.12
CA GLY A 48 24.40 -1.69 34.54
C GLY A 48 23.83 -0.30 34.89
N VAL A 49 24.65 0.76 35.00
CA VAL A 49 24.14 2.12 35.13
C VAL A 49 23.44 2.50 33.82
N TYR A 50 22.25 3.08 33.92
CA TYR A 50 21.43 3.41 32.75
C TYR A 50 20.80 4.79 32.84
N ALA A 51 20.42 5.30 31.69
CA ALA A 51 19.49 6.37 31.51
C ALA A 51 18.26 5.88 30.74
N ALA A 52 17.07 6.16 31.27
CA ALA A 52 15.81 5.89 30.61
C ALA A 52 15.26 7.18 29.99
N PHE A 53 14.81 7.09 28.76
CA PHE A 53 14.40 8.20 27.93
C PHE A 53 12.89 8.22 27.70
N GLY A 54 12.29 9.39 27.89
CA GLY A 54 10.91 9.67 27.59
C GLY A 54 9.89 9.06 28.55
N VAL A 55 8.66 8.97 28.09
CA VAL A 55 7.55 8.29 28.75
C VAL A 55 7.65 6.79 28.53
N PRO A 56 6.96 5.95 29.34
CA PRO A 56 6.87 4.53 29.06
C PRO A 56 6.37 4.28 27.64
N VAL A 57 7.11 3.48 26.86
CA VAL A 57 6.72 3.18 25.47
C VAL A 57 5.40 2.41 25.35
N SER A 58 4.98 1.73 26.43
CA SER A 58 3.66 1.10 26.52
C SER A 58 2.49 2.08 26.57
N GLU A 59 2.75 3.37 26.82
CA GLU A 59 1.75 4.45 26.83
C GLU A 59 1.66 5.18 25.47
N VAL A 60 2.55 4.87 24.51
CA VAL A 60 2.48 5.46 23.18
C VAL A 60 1.43 4.75 22.33
N GLU A 61 0.73 5.50 21.49
CA GLU A 61 -0.34 4.95 20.66
C GLU A 61 0.18 4.12 19.49
N SER A 62 1.37 4.46 18.96
CA SER A 62 2.02 3.69 17.91
C SER A 62 2.75 2.48 18.50
N GLN A 63 2.85 1.41 17.71
CA GLN A 63 3.61 0.22 18.09
C GLN A 63 5.12 0.37 17.82
N MET A 64 5.58 1.56 17.44
CA MET A 64 6.97 1.80 17.07
C MET A 64 7.47 3.13 17.62
N VAL A 65 8.65 3.10 18.21
CA VAL A 65 9.37 4.30 18.63
C VAL A 65 10.75 4.32 18.00
N ARG A 66 11.33 5.51 17.86
CA ARG A 66 12.66 5.72 17.30
C ARG A 66 13.54 6.45 18.31
N PHE A 67 14.71 5.89 18.63
CA PHE A 67 15.73 6.57 19.39
C PHE A 67 16.77 7.18 18.45
N ARG A 68 17.06 8.46 18.64
CA ARG A 68 18.06 9.20 17.86
C ARG A 68 18.99 9.96 18.79
N ALA A 69 20.28 9.96 18.47
CA ALA A 69 21.29 10.77 19.16
C ALA A 69 22.56 10.86 18.32
N GLY A 70 23.36 11.90 18.55
CA GLY A 70 24.74 11.95 18.11
C GLY A 70 25.66 11.47 19.25
N CYS A 71 26.24 10.26 19.19
CA CYS A 71 27.23 9.83 20.16
C CYS A 71 28.58 10.50 19.86
N THR A 72 28.98 11.49 20.68
CA THR A 72 30.20 12.27 20.48
C THR A 72 31.41 11.74 21.22
N ALA A 73 31.18 10.99 22.28
CA ALA A 73 32.25 10.32 23.04
C ALA A 73 31.73 9.02 23.70
N LEU A 74 32.56 8.00 23.72
CA LEU A 74 32.30 6.74 24.39
C LEU A 74 33.60 6.19 24.98
N THR A 75 33.57 5.89 26.27
CA THR A 75 34.65 5.17 27.01
C THR A 75 34.04 3.93 27.63
N GLY A 76 34.74 2.83 27.60
CA GLY A 76 34.20 1.54 28.04
C GLY A 76 33.22 0.98 27.03
N GLY A 77 31.96 0.83 27.38
CA GLY A 77 30.95 0.34 26.47
C GLY A 77 29.54 0.79 26.87
N ALA A 78 28.67 0.90 25.89
CA ALA A 78 27.25 1.18 26.10
C ALA A 78 26.38 0.43 25.08
N LYS A 79 25.14 0.16 25.45
CA LYS A 79 24.14 -0.44 24.57
C LYS A 79 22.78 0.23 24.74
N LEU A 80 21.98 0.18 23.69
CA LEU A 80 20.57 0.52 23.73
C LEU A 80 19.78 -0.76 24.05
N VAL A 81 18.84 -0.66 24.96
CA VAL A 81 17.99 -1.77 25.37
C VAL A 81 16.54 -1.32 25.49
N ILE A 82 15.61 -2.26 25.32
CA ILE A 82 14.25 -2.11 25.80
C ILE A 82 14.13 -2.83 27.15
N ALA A 83 13.52 -2.20 28.13
CA ALA A 83 13.47 -2.68 29.50
C ALA A 83 12.07 -2.53 30.09
N GLY A 84 11.64 -3.53 30.85
CA GLY A 84 10.34 -3.54 31.50
C GLY A 84 10.21 -4.67 32.50
N THR A 85 8.99 -5.01 32.84
CA THR A 85 8.70 -6.18 33.68
C THR A 85 8.58 -7.42 32.80
N LYS A 86 9.16 -8.53 33.25
CA LYS A 86 9.02 -9.82 32.57
C LYS A 86 7.58 -10.29 32.60
N LYS A 87 7.10 -10.83 31.49
CA LYS A 87 5.73 -11.36 31.38
C LYS A 87 5.46 -12.45 32.41
N ASN A 88 4.34 -12.38 33.08
CA ASN A 88 3.94 -13.30 34.17
C ASN A 88 4.90 -13.31 35.39
N SER A 89 5.59 -12.22 35.64
CA SER A 89 6.53 -12.06 36.74
C SER A 89 6.47 -10.65 37.33
N THR A 90 7.16 -10.44 38.44
CA THR A 90 7.46 -9.11 39.00
C THR A 90 8.89 -8.67 38.70
N ASP A 91 9.68 -9.51 38.08
CA ASP A 91 11.11 -9.25 37.83
C ASP A 91 11.26 -8.28 36.67
N GLY A 92 12.29 -7.43 36.75
CA GLY A 92 12.73 -6.62 35.65
C GLY A 92 13.49 -7.45 34.62
N VAL A 93 13.33 -7.14 33.35
CA VAL A 93 14.06 -7.75 32.24
C VAL A 93 14.46 -6.70 31.20
N THR A 94 15.56 -6.94 30.51
CA THR A 94 16.05 -6.12 29.40
C THR A 94 16.28 -6.98 28.18
N LEU A 95 15.97 -6.44 27.00
CA LEU A 95 16.32 -6.99 25.69
C LEU A 95 17.27 -6.04 24.99
N ASP A 96 18.38 -6.56 24.51
CA ASP A 96 19.40 -5.78 23.81
C ASP A 96 18.88 -5.40 22.40
N LEU A 97 18.99 -4.12 22.05
CA LEU A 97 18.62 -3.61 20.75
C LEU A 97 19.85 -3.44 19.86
N CYS A 98 20.82 -2.67 20.33
CA CYS A 98 22.09 -2.50 19.62
C CYS A 98 23.21 -2.07 20.57
N THR A 99 24.46 -2.32 20.17
CA THR A 99 25.66 -1.74 20.81
C THR A 99 25.86 -0.32 20.29
N LEU A 100 26.13 0.62 21.18
CA LEU A 100 26.39 2.00 20.82
C LEU A 100 27.85 2.22 20.49
N GLY A 101 28.12 3.06 19.51
CA GLY A 101 29.44 3.54 19.10
C GLY A 101 29.45 5.03 18.87
N VAL A 102 30.64 5.63 18.72
CA VAL A 102 30.75 7.04 18.33
C VAL A 102 30.19 7.24 16.93
N GLY A 103 29.35 8.24 16.76
CA GLY A 103 28.65 8.54 15.50
C GLY A 103 27.17 8.79 15.69
N SER A 104 26.43 8.77 14.61
CA SER A 104 24.97 8.88 14.64
C SER A 104 24.34 7.58 15.12
N VAL A 105 23.47 7.66 16.10
CA VAL A 105 22.59 6.58 16.55
C VAL A 105 21.19 6.87 16.05
N ASP A 106 20.63 5.96 15.28
CA ASP A 106 19.26 6.02 14.78
C ASP A 106 18.71 4.59 14.79
N HIS A 107 17.81 4.29 15.73
CA HIS A 107 17.34 2.93 15.96
C HIS A 107 15.83 2.90 16.18
N ASP A 108 15.14 2.15 15.31
CA ASP A 108 13.73 1.85 15.45
C ASP A 108 13.49 0.70 16.40
N VAL A 109 12.55 0.87 17.32
CA VAL A 109 12.12 -0.15 18.28
C VAL A 109 10.69 -0.52 17.96
N ASP A 110 10.50 -1.73 17.45
CA ASP A 110 9.18 -2.31 17.16
C ASP A 110 8.65 -3.04 18.41
N LEU A 111 7.59 -2.50 19.01
CA LEU A 111 6.95 -3.09 20.18
C LEU A 111 6.12 -4.34 19.84
N ALA A 112 5.77 -4.52 18.57
CA ALA A 112 5.09 -5.71 18.07
C ALA A 112 6.06 -6.85 17.73
N TRP A 113 7.38 -6.58 17.79
CA TRP A 113 8.39 -7.62 17.55
C TRP A 113 8.22 -8.77 18.54
N TYR A 114 8.23 -10.00 18.04
CA TYR A 114 7.90 -11.20 18.80
C TYR A 114 8.67 -11.32 20.11
N ASP A 115 9.97 -11.04 20.12
CA ASP A 115 10.81 -11.16 21.33
C ASP A 115 10.42 -10.15 22.40
N VAL A 116 10.05 -8.92 22.00
CA VAL A 116 9.54 -7.87 22.89
C VAL A 116 8.21 -8.33 23.49
N TYR A 117 7.26 -8.66 22.64
CA TYR A 117 5.91 -9.03 23.05
C TYR A 117 5.84 -10.32 23.86
N SER A 118 6.70 -11.31 23.57
CA SER A 118 6.75 -12.58 24.32
C SER A 118 7.43 -12.47 25.66
N THR A 119 8.37 -11.53 25.83
CA THR A 119 9.22 -11.39 27.01
C THR A 119 8.72 -10.34 27.99
N LEU A 120 8.22 -9.20 27.50
CA LEU A 120 7.79 -8.08 28.32
C LEU A 120 6.28 -8.10 28.61
N ASP A 121 5.93 -7.68 29.80
CA ASP A 121 4.53 -7.42 30.20
C ASP A 121 4.13 -6.03 29.68
N MET A 122 3.53 -5.99 28.50
CA MET A 122 3.13 -4.75 27.84
C MET A 122 1.96 -4.01 28.55
N ALA A 123 1.35 -4.63 29.56
CA ALA A 123 0.39 -3.95 30.44
C ALA A 123 1.09 -3.08 31.52
N LYS A 124 2.42 -3.13 31.59
CA LYS A 124 3.25 -2.35 32.50
C LYS A 124 4.17 -1.42 31.74
N ALA A 125 4.78 -0.48 32.46
CA ALA A 125 5.69 0.48 31.89
C ALA A 125 6.92 -0.19 31.25
N VAL A 126 7.19 0.16 29.99
CA VAL A 126 8.35 -0.29 29.21
C VAL A 126 9.13 0.93 28.75
N TYR A 127 10.46 0.89 28.85
CA TYR A 127 11.33 2.02 28.56
C TYR A 127 12.45 1.66 27.60
N VAL A 128 12.82 2.58 26.72
CA VAL A 128 14.09 2.53 26.01
C VAL A 128 15.18 3.11 26.93
N ARG A 129 16.30 2.40 27.07
CA ARG A 129 17.40 2.79 27.96
C ARG A 129 18.74 2.71 27.26
N VAL A 130 19.61 3.66 27.56
CA VAL A 130 21.06 3.53 27.32
C VAL A 130 21.70 2.93 28.58
N VAL A 131 22.37 1.81 28.43
CA VAL A 131 22.98 1.06 29.54
C VAL A 131 24.49 0.95 29.35
N LEU A 132 25.27 1.34 30.37
CA LEU A 132 26.70 1.16 30.38
C LEU A 132 27.07 -0.31 30.61
N THR A 133 28.06 -0.82 29.87
CA THR A 133 28.37 -2.27 29.85
C THR A 133 29.71 -2.64 30.53
N ALA A 134 30.56 -1.67 30.88
CA ALA A 134 31.82 -1.93 31.53
C ALA A 134 31.93 -1.26 32.93
N ALA A 135 32.83 -1.74 33.77
CA ALA A 135 33.00 -1.27 35.15
C ALA A 135 33.33 0.23 35.28
N SER A 136 33.89 0.83 34.24
CA SER A 136 34.14 2.26 34.12
C SER A 136 33.78 2.68 32.71
N SER A 137 32.61 3.25 32.56
CA SER A 137 32.08 3.68 31.25
C SER A 137 31.55 5.07 31.31
N SER A 138 31.63 5.77 30.19
CA SER A 138 30.99 7.07 29.97
C SER A 138 30.55 7.19 28.52
N ILE A 139 29.37 7.71 28.31
CA ILE A 139 28.85 8.03 26.98
C ILE A 139 28.34 9.47 26.96
N THR A 140 28.66 10.21 25.90
CA THR A 140 28.16 11.56 25.66
C THR A 140 27.29 11.55 24.39
N LEU A 141 26.05 11.92 24.55
CA LEU A 141 25.04 11.99 23.50
C LEU A 141 24.65 13.45 23.23
N ASN A 142 24.66 13.84 21.98
CA ASN A 142 24.19 15.14 21.53
C ASN A 142 22.77 15.00 21.01
N ALA A 143 21.88 15.89 21.47
CA ALA A 143 20.45 15.90 21.13
C ALA A 143 19.78 14.50 21.16
N PRO A 144 19.91 13.73 22.30
CA PRO A 144 19.25 12.45 22.38
C PRO A 144 17.74 12.65 22.42
N GLU A 145 17.04 11.94 21.57
CA GLU A 145 15.58 11.99 21.47
C GLU A 145 14.96 10.60 21.34
N LEU A 146 13.80 10.42 21.94
CA LEU A 146 12.93 9.28 21.72
C LEU A 146 11.64 9.82 21.09
N CYS A 147 11.34 9.38 19.88
CA CYS A 147 10.18 9.80 19.12
C CYS A 147 9.20 8.65 18.99
N GLU A 148 7.92 8.91 19.13
CA GLU A 148 6.91 7.99 18.66
C GLU A 148 6.94 7.94 17.13
N LYS A 149 7.11 6.75 16.55
CA LYS A 149 7.01 6.54 15.13
C LYS A 149 5.60 6.06 14.84
N VAL A 150 4.75 6.95 14.36
CA VAL A 150 3.47 6.55 13.79
C VAL A 150 3.80 5.61 12.62
N MET A 151 3.41 4.34 12.75
CA MET A 151 3.48 3.43 11.63
C MET A 151 2.54 3.97 10.56
N ASP A 152 3.10 4.55 9.54
CA ASP A 152 2.40 4.81 8.29
C ASP A 152 2.07 3.45 7.69
N CYS A 153 0.90 2.93 8.09
CA CYS A 153 0.38 1.70 7.54
C CYS A 153 0.25 1.91 6.04
N ALA A 154 1.21 1.45 5.28
CA ALA A 154 1.13 1.16 3.87
C ALA A 154 1.82 2.09 2.86
N TYR A 155 2.56 3.12 3.20
CA TYR A 155 3.27 3.85 2.16
C TYR A 155 4.78 3.84 2.35
N VAL A 156 5.46 2.98 1.57
CA VAL A 156 6.91 3.04 1.34
C VAL A 156 7.09 3.17 -0.17
N ASP A 157 7.71 4.25 -0.63
CA ASP A 157 8.03 4.38 -2.07
C ASP A 157 9.08 3.34 -2.51
N GLU A 158 9.35 3.24 -3.80
CA GLU A 158 10.35 2.31 -4.35
C GLU A 158 11.76 2.52 -3.77
N GLY A 159 12.03 3.64 -3.13
CA GLY A 159 13.28 3.96 -2.43
C GLY A 159 13.23 3.71 -0.92
N GLY A 160 12.12 3.19 -0.37
CA GLY A 160 11.95 2.96 1.06
C GLY A 160 11.61 4.20 1.88
N ALA A 161 11.21 5.30 1.23
CA ALA A 161 10.82 6.53 1.91
C ALA A 161 9.38 6.46 2.43
N THR A 162 9.18 6.83 3.68
CA THR A 162 7.87 6.92 4.32
C THR A 162 7.02 8.06 3.73
N LEU A 163 5.70 8.05 3.95
CA LEU A 163 4.80 9.15 3.57
C LEU A 163 5.32 10.51 4.09
N GLY A 164 5.90 10.55 5.29
CA GLY A 164 6.54 11.75 5.82
C GLY A 164 7.67 12.26 4.92
N LYS A 165 8.54 11.36 4.44
CA LYS A 165 9.61 11.70 3.51
C LYS A 165 9.06 12.12 2.14
N ALA A 166 8.02 11.46 1.66
CA ALA A 166 7.35 11.84 0.43
C ALA A 166 6.73 13.24 0.55
N LEU A 167 6.10 13.57 1.68
CA LEU A 167 5.58 14.91 1.96
C LEU A 167 6.68 15.97 2.10
N GLU A 168 7.82 15.66 2.74
CA GLU A 168 8.99 16.54 2.75
C GLU A 168 9.54 16.79 1.34
N ASN A 169 9.62 15.75 0.53
CA ASN A 169 10.05 15.86 -0.86
C ASN A 169 9.06 16.72 -1.67
N VAL A 170 7.76 16.57 -1.42
CA VAL A 170 6.70 17.38 -2.02
C VAL A 170 6.79 18.85 -1.56
N GLN A 171 6.96 19.07 -0.26
CA GLN A 171 7.11 20.42 0.27
C GLN A 171 8.36 21.11 -0.30
N THR A 172 9.45 20.37 -0.46
CA THR A 172 10.68 20.84 -1.11
C THR A 172 10.44 21.10 -2.60
N ALA A 173 9.71 20.23 -3.29
CA ALA A 173 9.35 20.40 -4.68
C ALA A 173 8.40 21.58 -4.90
N ILE A 174 7.42 21.78 -4.01
CA ILE A 174 6.54 22.97 -4.01
C ILE A 174 7.35 24.24 -3.78
N GLN A 175 8.31 24.23 -2.87
CA GLN A 175 9.17 25.38 -2.58
C GLN A 175 10.16 25.67 -3.70
N SER A 176 10.60 24.64 -4.45
CA SER A 176 11.56 24.79 -5.55
C SER A 176 10.89 25.01 -6.92
N ALA A 177 9.60 24.69 -7.06
CA ALA A 177 8.87 24.89 -8.30
C ALA A 177 8.43 26.35 -8.46
N SER A 178 9.26 27.14 -9.11
CA SER A 178 8.84 28.45 -9.65
C SER A 178 7.87 28.36 -10.83
N GLY A 179 7.26 27.19 -11.05
CA GLY A 179 6.35 26.89 -12.16
C GLY A 179 5.25 25.89 -11.78
N GLY A 180 4.37 26.25 -10.83
CA GLY A 180 3.06 25.64 -10.64
C GLY A 180 3.03 24.12 -10.45
N PHE A 181 3.14 23.67 -9.19
CA PHE A 181 2.74 22.31 -8.82
C PHE A 181 1.22 22.16 -9.09
N ASP A 182 0.84 21.17 -9.88
CA ASP A 182 -0.56 20.92 -10.26
C ASP A 182 -1.40 20.25 -9.15
N GLY A 183 -0.80 20.04 -7.99
CA GLY A 183 -1.44 19.42 -6.84
C GLY A 183 -1.59 17.89 -6.94
N GLN A 184 -1.04 17.24 -7.96
CA GLN A 184 -1.17 15.80 -8.16
C GLN A 184 -0.04 15.00 -7.49
N PHE A 185 -0.42 13.90 -6.87
CA PHE A 185 0.46 12.90 -6.26
C PHE A 185 0.18 11.55 -6.89
N THR A 186 1.20 10.76 -7.13
CA THR A 186 1.06 9.39 -7.60
C THR A 186 1.46 8.43 -6.50
N ALA A 187 0.54 7.57 -6.08
CA ALA A 187 0.81 6.48 -5.15
C ALA A 187 1.61 5.35 -5.83
N PRO A 188 2.27 4.45 -5.09
CA PRO A 188 3.08 3.35 -5.66
C PRO A 188 2.29 2.40 -6.55
N ASP A 189 0.99 2.24 -6.29
CA ASP A 189 0.08 1.45 -7.12
C ASP A 189 -0.31 2.15 -8.44
N GLY A 190 0.17 3.39 -8.66
CA GLY A 190 -0.17 4.24 -9.80
C GLY A 190 -1.41 5.11 -9.59
N SER A 191 -2.11 4.99 -8.45
CA SER A 191 -3.24 5.86 -8.13
C SER A 191 -2.79 7.31 -8.04
N LYS A 192 -3.54 8.22 -8.65
CA LYS A 192 -3.26 9.66 -8.61
C LYS A 192 -4.26 10.35 -7.69
N TYR A 193 -3.77 11.29 -6.91
CA TYR A 193 -4.57 12.09 -5.99
C TYR A 193 -4.25 13.57 -6.17
N ILE A 194 -5.25 14.41 -5.95
CA ILE A 194 -5.06 15.86 -5.81
C ILE A 194 -5.20 16.20 -4.33
N LEU A 195 -4.21 16.92 -3.80
CA LEU A 195 -4.32 17.51 -2.48
C LEU A 195 -5.14 18.80 -2.59
N GLN A 196 -6.23 18.86 -1.85
CA GLN A 196 -7.09 20.02 -1.73
C GLN A 196 -7.20 20.44 -0.27
N VAL A 197 -7.47 21.72 -0.03
CA VAL A 197 -7.81 22.20 1.30
C VAL A 197 -9.32 22.38 1.34
N SER A 198 -9.97 21.70 2.29
CA SER A 198 -11.42 21.82 2.50
C SER A 198 -11.79 23.24 2.99
N ALA A 199 -13.07 23.57 2.95
CA ALA A 199 -13.57 24.82 3.52
C ALA A 199 -13.31 24.95 5.05
N ALA A 200 -13.07 23.82 5.72
CA ALA A 200 -12.67 23.76 7.14
C ALA A 200 -11.15 23.88 7.34
N GLY A 201 -10.36 24.06 6.27
CA GLY A 201 -8.90 24.13 6.34
C GLY A 201 -8.21 22.78 6.42
N GLU A 202 -8.92 21.67 6.20
CA GLU A 202 -8.38 20.31 6.26
C GLU A 202 -7.75 19.91 4.91
N ALA A 203 -6.64 19.17 4.95
CA ALA A 203 -6.05 18.57 3.78
C ALA A 203 -6.89 17.35 3.33
N VAL A 204 -7.35 17.36 2.08
CA VAL A 204 -8.16 16.29 1.51
C VAL A 204 -7.46 15.75 0.27
N PHE A 205 -7.18 14.44 0.26
CA PHE A 205 -6.70 13.74 -0.93
C PHE A 205 -7.91 13.23 -1.73
N THR A 206 -8.12 13.84 -2.89
CA THR A 206 -9.18 13.41 -3.81
C THR A 206 -8.57 12.56 -4.91
N PRO A 207 -9.06 11.33 -5.15
CA PRO A 207 -8.61 10.51 -6.27
C PRO A 207 -8.75 11.27 -7.59
N VAL A 208 -7.72 11.25 -8.42
CA VAL A 208 -7.78 11.80 -9.77
C VAL A 208 -8.59 10.86 -10.64
N VAL A 209 -9.64 11.39 -11.25
CA VAL A 209 -10.44 10.63 -12.21
C VAL A 209 -9.59 10.36 -13.46
N PRO A 210 -9.46 9.10 -13.92
CA PRO A 210 -8.65 8.78 -15.10
C PRO A 210 -9.05 9.58 -16.35
N SER A 211 -8.06 9.89 -17.19
CA SER A 211 -8.27 10.52 -18.50
C SER A 211 -8.18 9.50 -19.64
N LYS A 212 -7.41 8.43 -19.45
CA LYS A 212 -7.20 7.40 -20.46
C LYS A 212 -7.10 6.01 -19.86
N ALA A 213 -7.92 5.08 -20.34
CA ALA A 213 -7.95 3.72 -19.83
C ALA A 213 -7.83 2.66 -20.92
N LEU A 214 -7.24 1.52 -20.56
CA LEU A 214 -7.25 0.29 -21.34
C LEU A 214 -7.93 -0.82 -20.54
N PHE A 215 -8.90 -1.48 -21.15
CA PHE A 215 -9.53 -2.68 -20.64
C PHE A 215 -9.01 -3.89 -21.41
N ILE A 216 -8.40 -4.82 -20.70
CA ILE A 216 -7.90 -6.09 -21.26
C ILE A 216 -8.79 -7.19 -20.71
N GLY A 217 -9.50 -7.91 -21.56
CA GLY A 217 -10.46 -8.90 -21.08
C GLY A 217 -10.73 -10.03 -22.07
N ASN A 218 -11.52 -10.98 -21.61
CA ASN A 218 -11.95 -12.15 -22.36
C ASN A 218 -13.39 -11.98 -22.90
N SER A 219 -14.18 -13.05 -22.87
CA SER A 219 -15.58 -13.05 -23.32
C SER A 219 -16.46 -12.05 -22.56
N LEU A 220 -16.12 -11.68 -21.32
CA LEU A 220 -16.88 -10.69 -20.56
C LEU A 220 -16.69 -9.26 -21.08
N LEU A 221 -15.64 -9.02 -21.87
CA LEU A 221 -15.34 -7.71 -22.45
C LEU A 221 -15.63 -7.64 -23.96
N VAL A 222 -15.27 -8.72 -24.68
CA VAL A 222 -15.29 -8.76 -26.16
C VAL A 222 -15.98 -10.02 -26.70
N GLY A 223 -16.86 -10.64 -25.92
CA GLY A 223 -17.46 -11.94 -26.23
C GLY A 223 -18.32 -11.96 -27.49
N PHE A 224 -19.00 -10.86 -27.79
CA PHE A 224 -19.73 -10.67 -29.06
C PHE A 224 -18.99 -9.73 -30.03
N GLY A 225 -17.65 -9.71 -29.94
CA GLY A 225 -16.76 -8.90 -30.78
C GLY A 225 -16.64 -7.45 -30.34
N GLN A 226 -17.69 -6.85 -29.80
CA GLN A 226 -17.73 -5.45 -29.40
C GLN A 226 -18.11 -5.22 -27.94
N PHE A 227 -18.79 -6.17 -27.30
CA PHE A 227 -19.26 -6.07 -25.92
C PHE A 227 -19.27 -7.44 -25.21
N GLY A 228 -19.51 -7.43 -23.91
CA GLY A 228 -19.45 -8.61 -23.06
C GLY A 228 -20.50 -9.65 -23.41
N MET A 229 -20.10 -10.94 -23.43
CA MET A 229 -20.99 -12.05 -23.70
C MET A 229 -22.14 -12.07 -22.70
N CYS A 230 -23.37 -12.24 -23.20
CA CYS A 230 -24.63 -12.28 -22.49
C CYS A 230 -25.16 -10.94 -21.93
N ALA A 231 -24.45 -9.83 -22.08
CA ALA A 231 -25.09 -8.52 -21.98
C ALA A 231 -26.13 -8.38 -23.10
N SER A 232 -27.29 -7.79 -22.79
CA SER A 232 -28.40 -7.64 -23.79
C SER A 232 -28.03 -6.74 -24.96
N ASN A 233 -27.08 -5.83 -24.78
CA ASN A 233 -26.51 -4.94 -25.79
C ASN A 233 -25.20 -4.31 -25.30
N ALA A 234 -24.53 -3.53 -26.15
CA ALA A 234 -23.26 -2.88 -25.83
C ALA A 234 -23.35 -1.85 -24.70
N GLN A 235 -24.55 -1.34 -24.38
CA GLN A 235 -24.76 -0.37 -23.28
C GLN A 235 -25.08 -1.06 -21.94
N SER A 236 -25.21 -2.37 -21.96
CA SER A 236 -25.48 -3.19 -20.78
C SER A 236 -24.25 -3.93 -20.26
N ASP A 237 -23.08 -3.81 -20.91
CA ASP A 237 -21.88 -4.47 -20.44
C ASP A 237 -21.14 -3.65 -19.35
N TYR A 238 -20.29 -4.31 -18.56
CA TYR A 238 -19.58 -3.65 -17.47
C TYR A 238 -18.64 -2.55 -17.97
N TYR A 239 -18.07 -2.69 -19.17
CA TYR A 239 -17.21 -1.67 -19.77
C TYR A 239 -17.99 -0.37 -20.01
N TYR A 240 -19.20 -0.48 -20.56
CA TYR A 240 -20.05 0.69 -20.77
C TYR A 240 -20.37 1.39 -19.45
N HIS A 241 -20.82 0.65 -18.45
CA HIS A 241 -21.15 1.23 -17.13
C HIS A 241 -19.96 1.92 -16.48
N VAL A 242 -18.77 1.28 -16.49
CA VAL A 242 -17.56 1.89 -15.94
C VAL A 242 -17.16 3.13 -16.72
N THR A 243 -17.14 3.07 -18.04
CA THR A 243 -16.72 4.20 -18.86
C THR A 243 -17.70 5.37 -18.77
N GLN A 244 -19.02 5.12 -18.71
CA GLN A 244 -20.02 6.18 -18.49
C GLN A 244 -19.84 6.88 -17.14
N ALA A 245 -19.63 6.13 -16.06
CA ALA A 245 -19.41 6.71 -14.73
C ALA A 245 -18.14 7.59 -14.69
N ILE A 246 -17.05 7.13 -15.31
CA ILE A 246 -15.82 7.92 -15.41
C ILE A 246 -16.05 9.17 -16.29
N THR A 247 -16.70 9.02 -17.44
CA THR A 247 -16.99 10.14 -18.35
C THR A 247 -17.87 11.21 -17.69
N ALA A 248 -18.80 10.81 -16.84
CA ALA A 248 -19.62 11.75 -16.07
C ALA A 248 -18.80 12.63 -15.11
N LYS A 249 -17.65 12.14 -14.65
CA LYS A 249 -16.72 12.88 -13.78
C LYS A 249 -15.59 13.57 -14.57
N ASN A 250 -15.23 13.05 -15.73
CA ASN A 250 -14.19 13.58 -16.63
C ASN A 250 -14.64 13.45 -18.09
N ALA A 251 -15.19 14.52 -18.64
CA ALA A 251 -15.73 14.53 -20.02
C ALA A 251 -14.65 14.29 -21.10
N SER A 252 -13.37 14.45 -20.79
CA SER A 252 -12.25 14.16 -21.69
C SER A 252 -11.77 12.70 -21.63
N PHE A 253 -12.38 11.86 -20.80
CA PHE A 253 -12.01 10.47 -20.66
C PHE A 253 -12.13 9.69 -21.96
N THR A 254 -11.11 8.88 -22.23
CA THR A 254 -11.08 7.96 -23.36
C THR A 254 -10.74 6.55 -22.89
N ALA A 255 -11.32 5.54 -23.53
CA ALA A 255 -11.03 4.16 -23.19
C ALA A 255 -10.94 3.28 -24.43
N ALA A 256 -10.11 2.25 -24.35
CA ALA A 256 -9.96 1.24 -25.38
C ALA A 256 -10.16 -0.17 -24.80
N LYS A 257 -10.53 -1.12 -25.66
CA LYS A 257 -10.62 -2.55 -25.34
C LYS A 257 -9.49 -3.32 -26.02
N ALA A 258 -8.99 -4.36 -25.34
CA ALA A 258 -8.10 -5.37 -25.90
C ALA A 258 -8.58 -6.77 -25.53
N GLY A 259 -8.67 -7.67 -26.50
CA GLY A 259 -8.95 -9.08 -26.24
C GLY A 259 -7.74 -9.77 -25.62
N GLY A 260 -7.93 -10.43 -24.49
CA GLY A 260 -6.87 -11.09 -23.71
C GLY A 260 -6.98 -12.62 -23.64
N THR A 261 -7.87 -13.24 -24.42
CA THR A 261 -8.06 -14.71 -24.38
C THR A 261 -6.79 -15.48 -24.71
N ALA A 262 -5.93 -14.97 -25.60
CA ALA A 262 -4.65 -15.57 -25.91
C ALA A 262 -3.69 -15.54 -24.70
N ILE A 263 -3.78 -14.53 -23.85
CA ILE A 263 -3.00 -14.41 -22.60
C ILE A 263 -3.44 -15.50 -21.61
N GLU A 264 -4.73 -15.79 -21.51
CA GLU A 264 -5.27 -16.87 -20.66
C GLU A 264 -4.88 -18.27 -21.15
N ALA A 265 -4.52 -18.39 -22.41
CA ALA A 265 -4.06 -19.65 -23.02
C ALA A 265 -2.58 -19.94 -22.77
N ALA A 266 -1.80 -19.00 -22.28
CA ALA A 266 -0.36 -19.14 -22.07
C ALA A 266 -0.05 -20.25 -21.04
N THR A 267 1.00 -21.01 -21.34
CA THR A 267 1.52 -22.12 -20.50
C THR A 267 3.00 -21.94 -20.15
N ASP A 268 3.65 -20.93 -20.74
CA ASP A 268 5.04 -20.56 -20.52
C ASP A 268 5.27 -19.08 -20.89
N ASP A 269 6.50 -18.61 -20.69
CA ASP A 269 6.90 -17.22 -20.93
C ASP A 269 6.81 -16.83 -22.41
N ASP A 270 7.16 -17.72 -23.32
CA ASP A 270 7.16 -17.45 -24.77
C ASP A 270 5.75 -17.29 -25.33
N THR A 271 4.84 -18.14 -24.89
CA THR A 271 3.42 -18.07 -25.26
C THR A 271 2.75 -16.84 -24.67
N LEU A 272 3.09 -16.47 -23.43
CA LEU A 272 2.60 -15.22 -22.83
C LEU A 272 3.14 -14.00 -23.59
N ASP A 273 4.42 -13.99 -23.91
CA ASP A 273 5.04 -12.86 -24.62
C ASP A 273 4.45 -12.68 -26.01
N THR A 274 4.21 -13.78 -26.72
CA THR A 274 3.52 -13.76 -28.01
C THR A 274 2.10 -13.20 -27.88
N ALA A 275 1.35 -13.66 -26.89
CA ALA A 275 0.00 -13.16 -26.62
C ALA A 275 -0.02 -11.68 -26.23
N TYR A 276 0.93 -11.26 -25.37
CA TYR A 276 1.09 -9.86 -24.97
C TYR A 276 1.41 -8.96 -26.15
N ASN A 277 2.28 -9.39 -27.06
CA ASN A 277 2.63 -8.63 -28.27
C ASN A 277 1.40 -8.31 -29.14
N GLY A 278 0.36 -9.15 -29.10
CA GLY A 278 -0.92 -8.89 -29.77
C GLY A 278 -1.69 -7.68 -29.23
N ILE A 279 -1.42 -7.25 -28.00
CA ILE A 279 -2.05 -6.09 -27.37
C ILE A 279 -1.06 -4.95 -27.07
N ALA A 280 0.23 -5.17 -27.22
CA ALA A 280 1.28 -4.24 -26.78
C ALA A 280 1.13 -2.83 -27.35
N SER A 281 0.68 -2.69 -28.61
CA SER A 281 0.45 -1.38 -29.24
C SER A 281 -0.65 -0.53 -28.55
N LYS A 282 -1.49 -1.15 -27.74
CA LYS A 282 -2.53 -0.46 -26.97
C LYS A 282 -2.07 -0.08 -25.56
N VAL A 283 -0.96 -0.69 -25.07
CA VAL A 283 -0.40 -0.40 -23.75
C VAL A 283 0.60 0.74 -23.90
N THR A 284 0.11 1.95 -23.79
CA THR A 284 0.88 3.19 -24.01
C THR A 284 1.22 3.87 -22.68
N SER A 285 2.33 4.60 -22.62
CA SER A 285 2.84 5.24 -21.41
C SER A 285 1.95 6.38 -20.87
N ASP A 286 0.99 6.84 -21.66
CA ASP A 286 0.01 7.87 -21.29
C ASP A 286 -1.31 7.31 -20.72
N LEU A 287 -1.39 5.99 -20.48
CA LEU A 287 -2.52 5.40 -19.77
C LEU A 287 -2.48 5.79 -18.28
N ASP A 288 -3.65 6.16 -17.76
CA ASP A 288 -3.88 6.40 -16.34
C ASP A 288 -4.45 5.18 -15.63
N LEU A 289 -5.14 4.31 -16.36
CA LEU A 289 -5.84 3.14 -15.82
C LEU A 289 -5.73 1.94 -16.77
N ILE A 290 -5.42 0.78 -16.21
CA ILE A 290 -5.53 -0.50 -16.90
C ILE A 290 -6.40 -1.44 -16.06
N ILE A 291 -7.50 -1.91 -16.63
CA ILE A 291 -8.35 -2.95 -16.03
C ILE A 291 -8.05 -4.26 -16.74
N VAL A 292 -7.57 -5.25 -15.99
CA VAL A 292 -7.34 -6.62 -16.48
C VAL A 292 -8.46 -7.52 -15.98
N GLN A 293 -9.29 -8.02 -16.89
CA GLN A 293 -10.37 -8.98 -16.58
C GLN A 293 -10.07 -10.30 -17.28
N LEU A 294 -9.22 -11.11 -16.70
CA LEU A 294 -8.71 -12.37 -17.24
C LEU A 294 -8.70 -13.45 -16.15
N SER A 295 -8.54 -14.67 -16.55
CA SER A 295 -8.38 -15.93 -15.85
C SER A 295 -9.56 -16.91 -15.98
N ASP A 296 -10.67 -16.51 -16.57
CA ASP A 296 -11.82 -17.39 -16.75
C ASP A 296 -11.50 -18.59 -17.65
N ASN A 297 -10.66 -18.39 -18.66
CA ASN A 297 -10.23 -19.45 -19.61
C ASN A 297 -8.89 -20.10 -19.22
N THR A 298 -8.35 -19.77 -18.06
CA THR A 298 -7.19 -20.45 -17.47
C THR A 298 -7.69 -21.71 -16.75
N ASN A 299 -8.07 -22.72 -17.49
CA ASN A 299 -8.87 -23.86 -17.01
C ASN A 299 -8.20 -25.24 -17.17
N SER A 300 -6.98 -25.32 -17.72
CA SER A 300 -6.18 -26.56 -17.72
C SER A 300 -5.13 -26.54 -16.61
N THR A 301 -4.65 -27.72 -16.25
CA THR A 301 -3.60 -27.88 -15.22
C THR A 301 -2.34 -27.09 -15.57
N GLU A 302 -1.91 -27.12 -16.83
CA GLU A 302 -0.71 -26.45 -17.33
C GLU A 302 -0.87 -24.92 -17.24
N LYS A 303 -2.01 -24.38 -17.67
CA LYS A 303 -2.29 -22.95 -17.61
C LYS A 303 -2.34 -22.45 -16.17
N ILE A 304 -2.99 -23.20 -15.27
CA ILE A 304 -3.06 -22.85 -13.84
C ILE A 304 -1.66 -22.92 -13.22
N ALA A 305 -0.88 -23.96 -13.53
CA ALA A 305 0.48 -24.08 -13.04
C ALA A 305 1.36 -22.91 -13.49
N TYR A 306 1.25 -22.51 -14.75
CA TYR A 306 1.98 -21.34 -15.27
C TYR A 306 1.52 -20.02 -14.63
N LEU A 307 0.21 -19.80 -14.50
CA LEU A 307 -0.32 -18.62 -13.80
C LEU A 307 0.29 -18.48 -12.40
N LYS A 308 0.38 -19.59 -11.65
CA LYS A 308 0.93 -19.67 -10.28
C LYS A 308 2.44 -19.53 -10.24
N SER A 309 3.17 -20.09 -11.20
CA SER A 309 4.63 -20.09 -11.21
C SER A 309 5.25 -18.72 -11.58
N GLY A 310 4.43 -17.77 -11.99
CA GLY A 310 4.90 -16.41 -12.31
C GLY A 310 4.24 -15.75 -13.52
N GLY A 311 3.43 -16.45 -14.30
CA GLY A 311 2.78 -15.90 -15.50
C GLY A 311 1.95 -14.66 -15.20
N ALA A 312 1.18 -14.67 -14.09
CA ALA A 312 0.43 -13.50 -13.66
C ALA A 312 1.35 -12.30 -13.33
N LYS A 313 2.39 -12.54 -12.55
CA LYS A 313 3.38 -11.51 -12.20
C LYS A 313 4.10 -10.96 -13.45
N ARG A 314 4.47 -11.84 -14.40
CA ARG A 314 5.11 -11.44 -15.65
C ARG A 314 4.23 -10.50 -16.48
N LEU A 315 2.93 -10.84 -16.63
CA LEU A 315 1.97 -9.97 -17.32
C LEU A 315 1.91 -8.59 -16.68
N LEU A 316 1.68 -8.54 -15.36
CA LEU A 316 1.59 -7.27 -14.63
C LEU A 316 2.88 -6.44 -14.73
N SER A 317 4.05 -7.08 -14.64
CA SER A 317 5.34 -6.41 -14.82
C SER A 317 5.50 -5.80 -16.22
N LYS A 318 5.05 -6.50 -17.28
CA LYS A 318 5.04 -5.97 -18.64
C LYS A 318 4.12 -4.76 -18.77
N LEU A 319 2.91 -4.81 -18.21
CA LEU A 319 1.96 -3.70 -18.21
C LEU A 319 2.55 -2.48 -17.50
N ARG A 320 3.13 -2.67 -16.30
CA ARG A 320 3.77 -1.60 -15.53
C ARG A 320 5.00 -1.00 -16.22
N THR A 321 5.79 -1.82 -16.91
CA THR A 321 6.93 -1.32 -17.69
C THR A 321 6.48 -0.46 -18.85
N ALA A 322 5.42 -0.87 -19.57
CA ALA A 322 4.92 -0.13 -20.73
C ALA A 322 4.09 1.09 -20.36
N ALA A 323 3.39 1.05 -19.23
CA ALA A 323 2.54 2.12 -18.71
C ALA A 323 2.88 2.40 -17.23
N PRO A 324 4.05 3.02 -16.93
CA PRO A 324 4.58 3.13 -15.58
C PRO A 324 3.73 4.00 -14.65
N HIS A 325 2.90 4.89 -15.22
CA HIS A 325 2.03 5.80 -14.47
C HIS A 325 0.59 5.33 -14.39
N ALA A 326 0.27 4.17 -14.98
CA ALA A 326 -1.08 3.63 -14.95
C ALA A 326 -1.37 2.95 -13.61
N ARG A 327 -2.54 3.22 -13.06
CA ARG A 327 -3.15 2.38 -12.04
C ARG A 327 -3.57 1.07 -12.69
N VAL A 328 -3.03 -0.07 -12.23
CA VAL A 328 -3.31 -1.39 -12.81
C VAL A 328 -4.15 -2.18 -11.83
N VAL A 329 -5.34 -2.57 -12.27
CA VAL A 329 -6.32 -3.30 -11.46
C VAL A 329 -6.67 -4.61 -12.14
N TRP A 330 -6.43 -5.74 -11.47
CA TRP A 330 -6.89 -7.03 -11.94
C TRP A 330 -8.25 -7.36 -11.32
N ALA A 331 -9.27 -7.28 -12.12
CA ALA A 331 -10.63 -7.64 -11.77
C ALA A 331 -10.86 -9.11 -12.18
N ALA A 332 -10.75 -10.02 -11.21
CA ALA A 332 -10.79 -11.46 -11.48
C ALA A 332 -12.12 -12.05 -11.05
N ALA A 333 -12.40 -12.93 -11.59
CA ALA A 333 -12.79 -13.87 -12.59
C ALA A 333 -14.21 -14.34 -12.26
N TRP A 334 -15.03 -14.46 -13.26
CA TRP A 334 -16.42 -14.94 -13.13
C TRP A 334 -16.50 -16.44 -12.79
N TYR A 335 -15.70 -17.25 -13.50
CA TYR A 335 -15.65 -18.72 -13.30
C TYR A 335 -14.40 -19.12 -12.53
N THR A 336 -14.34 -18.88 -11.24
CA THR A 336 -13.08 -19.07 -10.54
C THR A 336 -12.94 -20.32 -9.72
N SER A 337 -11.66 -20.72 -9.57
CA SER A 337 -11.17 -21.50 -8.45
C SER A 337 -10.37 -20.60 -7.50
N THR A 338 -10.39 -20.89 -6.21
CA THR A 338 -9.58 -20.23 -5.18
C THR A 338 -8.11 -20.15 -5.59
N GLU A 339 -7.58 -21.23 -6.16
CA GLU A 339 -6.19 -21.34 -6.61
C GLU A 339 -5.77 -20.26 -7.64
N ARG A 340 -6.65 -19.91 -8.56
CA ARG A 340 -6.39 -18.83 -9.55
C ARG A 340 -6.47 -17.45 -8.89
N LEU A 341 -7.45 -17.26 -8.02
CA LEU A 341 -7.59 -15.97 -7.27
C LEU A 341 -6.36 -15.71 -6.40
N ASP A 342 -5.91 -16.72 -5.65
CA ASP A 342 -4.73 -16.60 -4.78
C ASP A 342 -3.48 -16.25 -5.59
N ALA A 343 -3.29 -16.89 -6.75
CA ALA A 343 -2.16 -16.61 -7.64
C ALA A 343 -2.19 -15.16 -8.18
N ILE A 344 -3.37 -14.69 -8.58
CA ILE A 344 -3.55 -13.33 -9.10
C ILE A 344 -3.34 -12.31 -7.97
N GLN A 345 -3.92 -12.54 -6.81
CA GLN A 345 -3.77 -11.67 -5.65
C GLN A 345 -2.30 -11.54 -5.22
N ALA A 346 -1.58 -12.66 -5.16
CA ALA A 346 -0.14 -12.67 -4.85
C ALA A 346 0.67 -11.92 -5.92
N ALA A 347 0.33 -12.07 -7.20
CA ALA A 347 1.00 -11.36 -8.28
C ALA A 347 0.74 -9.84 -8.22
N CYS A 348 -0.49 -9.43 -7.91
CA CYS A 348 -0.84 -8.03 -7.71
C CYS A 348 -0.05 -7.42 -6.55
N ALA A 349 -0.02 -8.09 -5.39
CA ALA A 349 0.76 -7.66 -4.23
C ALA A 349 2.26 -7.53 -4.56
N ALA A 350 2.83 -8.49 -5.33
CA ALA A 350 4.24 -8.48 -5.71
C ALA A 350 4.62 -7.43 -6.75
N THR A 351 3.65 -6.81 -7.43
CA THR A 351 3.89 -5.84 -8.51
C THR A 351 3.32 -4.45 -8.21
N GLY A 352 2.78 -4.23 -7.01
CA GLY A 352 2.10 -2.99 -6.66
C GLY A 352 0.85 -2.72 -7.50
N CYS A 353 0.17 -3.79 -7.95
CA CYS A 353 -1.10 -3.71 -8.66
C CYS A 353 -2.26 -4.05 -7.72
N GLU A 354 -3.45 -3.63 -8.10
CA GLU A 354 -4.64 -3.88 -7.29
C GLU A 354 -5.39 -5.13 -7.75
N PHE A 355 -6.08 -5.75 -6.80
CA PHE A 355 -6.89 -6.94 -7.03
C PHE A 355 -8.34 -6.70 -6.61
N ILE A 356 -9.28 -7.13 -7.46
CA ILE A 356 -10.72 -7.12 -7.21
C ILE A 356 -11.28 -8.52 -7.48
N PRO A 357 -11.66 -9.31 -6.48
CA PRO A 357 -12.41 -10.54 -6.70
C PRO A 357 -13.88 -10.19 -6.99
N PHE A 358 -14.50 -10.94 -7.93
CA PHE A 358 -15.95 -10.86 -8.17
C PHE A 358 -16.61 -12.22 -8.45
N ASN A 359 -15.94 -13.30 -8.08
CA ASN A 359 -16.48 -14.65 -8.21
C ASN A 359 -17.76 -14.90 -7.39
N ASP A 360 -17.95 -14.16 -6.29
CA ASP A 360 -19.17 -14.15 -5.48
C ASP A 360 -20.37 -13.53 -6.21
N LEU A 361 -20.14 -12.74 -7.26
CA LEU A 361 -21.20 -12.19 -8.11
C LEU A 361 -21.79 -13.23 -9.08
N ASN A 362 -21.16 -14.39 -9.25
CA ASN A 362 -21.66 -15.43 -10.16
C ASN A 362 -22.83 -16.21 -9.54
N THR A 363 -23.95 -15.52 -9.34
CA THR A 363 -25.22 -16.07 -8.85
C THR A 363 -26.20 -16.30 -9.99
N ALA A 364 -27.30 -17.01 -9.73
CA ALA A 364 -28.31 -17.26 -10.75
C ALA A 364 -28.96 -15.95 -11.26
N GLU A 365 -29.13 -14.97 -10.39
CA GLU A 365 -29.73 -13.66 -10.69
C GLU A 365 -28.83 -12.79 -11.57
N ASN A 366 -27.53 -12.99 -11.45
CA ASN A 366 -26.52 -12.22 -12.17
C ASN A 366 -26.12 -12.86 -13.50
N ARG A 367 -26.50 -14.12 -13.75
CA ARG A 367 -26.24 -14.78 -15.03
C ARG A 367 -27.23 -14.35 -16.08
N GLY A 368 -26.85 -14.54 -17.32
CA GLY A 368 -27.79 -14.54 -18.42
C GLY A 368 -28.72 -15.74 -18.38
N ALA A 369 -29.62 -15.82 -19.34
CA ALA A 369 -30.53 -16.95 -19.48
C ALA A 369 -30.66 -17.39 -20.94
N ILE A 370 -30.92 -18.68 -21.15
CA ILE A 370 -31.37 -19.19 -22.45
C ILE A 370 -32.67 -18.47 -22.82
N GLY A 371 -32.80 -18.04 -24.07
CA GLY A 371 -33.93 -17.25 -24.55
C GLY A 371 -33.73 -15.74 -24.45
N ASN A 372 -32.69 -15.24 -23.75
CA ASN A 372 -32.40 -13.82 -23.73
C ASN A 372 -32.07 -13.31 -25.14
N THR A 373 -32.63 -12.16 -25.51
CA THR A 373 -32.32 -11.49 -26.78
C THR A 373 -31.10 -10.60 -26.63
N ILE A 374 -30.16 -10.71 -27.54
CA ILE A 374 -28.99 -9.87 -27.69
C ILE A 374 -29.17 -8.96 -28.88
N THR A 375 -28.97 -7.65 -28.69
CA THR A 375 -29.07 -6.64 -29.76
C THR A 375 -27.67 -6.11 -30.06
N TYR A 376 -27.21 -6.30 -31.30
CA TYR A 376 -25.92 -5.82 -31.77
C TYR A 376 -25.98 -4.34 -32.17
N PRO A 377 -24.82 -3.63 -32.24
CA PRO A 377 -24.80 -2.21 -32.62
C PRO A 377 -25.35 -1.89 -34.00
N ASP A 378 -25.37 -2.86 -34.91
CA ASP A 378 -25.94 -2.74 -36.24
C ASP A 378 -27.48 -2.94 -36.27
N GLY A 379 -28.10 -3.19 -35.10
CA GLY A 379 -29.53 -3.43 -34.93
C GLY A 379 -29.96 -4.88 -35.14
N ASN A 380 -29.05 -5.78 -35.53
CA ASN A 380 -29.35 -7.21 -35.61
C ASN A 380 -29.57 -7.78 -34.21
N THR A 381 -30.33 -8.86 -34.15
CA THR A 381 -30.57 -9.57 -32.88
C THR A 381 -30.21 -11.04 -33.00
N SER A 382 -29.83 -11.63 -31.88
CA SER A 382 -29.71 -13.07 -31.71
C SER A 382 -30.30 -13.50 -30.38
N THR A 383 -30.56 -14.80 -30.23
CA THR A 383 -31.05 -15.38 -28.97
C THR A 383 -29.96 -16.22 -28.34
N VAL A 384 -29.86 -16.15 -27.03
CA VAL A 384 -28.95 -17.04 -26.25
C VAL A 384 -29.52 -18.45 -26.26
N GLU A 385 -28.87 -19.37 -26.97
CA GLU A 385 -29.31 -20.78 -27.11
C GLU A 385 -28.46 -21.74 -26.28
N ALA A 386 -27.17 -21.41 -26.07
CA ALA A 386 -26.23 -22.28 -25.41
C ALA A 386 -26.12 -21.95 -23.90
N SER A 387 -26.16 -23.02 -23.06
CA SER A 387 -26.02 -22.88 -21.60
C SER A 387 -24.66 -22.29 -21.19
N GLY A 388 -23.58 -22.54 -21.97
CA GLY A 388 -22.27 -21.93 -21.74
C GLY A 388 -22.28 -20.41 -21.94
N VAL A 389 -23.06 -19.91 -22.91
CA VAL A 389 -23.27 -18.48 -23.11
C VAL A 389 -24.13 -17.92 -21.98
N ALA A 390 -25.24 -18.56 -21.65
CA ALA A 390 -26.14 -18.16 -20.58
C ALA A 390 -25.49 -18.13 -19.20
N SER A 391 -24.39 -18.86 -18.98
CA SER A 391 -23.64 -18.84 -17.72
C SER A 391 -22.76 -17.59 -17.54
N HIS A 392 -22.60 -16.75 -18.57
CA HIS A 392 -21.91 -15.48 -18.46
C HIS A 392 -22.79 -14.46 -17.71
N PRO A 393 -22.21 -13.34 -17.21
CA PRO A 393 -23.00 -12.32 -16.57
C PRO A 393 -24.02 -11.71 -17.56
N GLY A 394 -25.30 -11.70 -17.16
CA GLY A 394 -26.33 -10.92 -17.80
C GLY A 394 -26.24 -9.44 -17.39
N ASP A 395 -27.20 -8.61 -17.77
CA ASP A 395 -27.16 -7.17 -17.49
C ASP A 395 -26.97 -6.85 -15.99
N ALA A 396 -27.65 -7.58 -15.10
CA ALA A 396 -27.50 -7.42 -13.65
C ALA A 396 -26.06 -7.76 -13.18
N GLY A 397 -25.49 -8.86 -13.69
CA GLY A 397 -24.11 -9.27 -13.37
C GLY A 397 -23.08 -8.29 -13.94
N MET A 398 -23.28 -7.80 -15.15
CA MET A 398 -22.42 -6.79 -15.75
C MET A 398 -22.43 -5.47 -14.96
N LEU A 399 -23.61 -5.03 -14.51
CA LEU A 399 -23.75 -3.86 -13.65
C LEU A 399 -23.04 -4.07 -12.29
N ALA A 400 -23.22 -5.24 -11.67
CA ALA A 400 -22.59 -5.56 -10.39
C ALA A 400 -21.04 -5.58 -10.50
N ILE A 401 -20.49 -6.13 -11.58
CA ILE A 401 -19.05 -6.06 -11.89
C ILE A 401 -18.59 -4.62 -12.01
N ALA A 402 -19.32 -3.80 -12.77
CA ALA A 402 -19.01 -2.40 -12.96
C ALA A 402 -19.01 -1.63 -11.63
N GLN A 403 -20.03 -1.82 -10.81
CA GLN A 403 -20.14 -1.18 -9.49
C GLN A 403 -18.94 -1.51 -8.60
N ARG A 404 -18.53 -2.79 -8.55
CA ARG A 404 -17.37 -3.22 -7.77
C ARG A 404 -16.05 -2.62 -8.27
N ILE A 405 -15.88 -2.47 -9.59
CA ILE A 405 -14.74 -1.77 -10.17
C ILE A 405 -14.78 -0.28 -9.79
N LEU A 406 -15.92 0.39 -9.93
CA LEU A 406 -16.07 1.82 -9.62
C LEU A 406 -15.85 2.11 -8.14
N GLU A 407 -16.37 1.26 -7.25
CA GLU A 407 -16.12 1.34 -5.80
C GLU A 407 -14.61 1.28 -5.50
N LYS A 408 -13.91 0.32 -6.10
CA LYS A 408 -12.45 0.19 -5.95
C LYS A 408 -11.70 1.41 -6.49
N LEU A 409 -12.19 2.00 -7.58
CA LEU A 409 -11.60 3.21 -8.15
C LEU A 409 -11.93 4.47 -7.34
N GLY A 410 -12.85 4.41 -6.39
CA GLY A 410 -13.35 5.59 -5.65
C GLY A 410 -14.22 6.51 -6.51
N ILE A 411 -14.88 5.97 -7.54
CA ILE A 411 -15.74 6.70 -8.47
C ILE A 411 -17.19 6.28 -8.21
N ASN A 412 -17.88 7.08 -7.39
CA ASN A 412 -19.30 6.89 -7.05
C ASN A 412 -20.19 7.97 -7.69
#